data_92dea669e16a1aa5ba6dce4260980af0
#
_entry.id   92dea669e16a1aa5ba6dce4260980af0
#
_cell.length_a   1.000
_cell.length_b   1.000
_cell.length_c   1.000
_cell.angle_alpha   90.00
_cell.angle_beta   90.00
_cell.angle_gamma   90.00
#
_symmetry.space_group_name_H-M   'P 1'
#
loop_
_entity.id
_entity.type
_entity.pdbx_description
1 polymer ?
#
loop_
_entity_poly.entity_id
_entity_poly.type
_entity_poly.pdbx_seq_one_letter_code
_entity_poly.pdbx_strand_id
1 'polypeptide(L)'
;TFFGLANGRSMEGRGIFDGDVLVVDRAEKVTNNAVIVANFNGCFVCKIIDTKNALLLSASGEHAPMPITDADSFQIEGVVNVSFRLHKKIPSLLSCLV
;
A
#
# COMPACT_ATOMS: atom_id res chain seq x y z
N THR A 1 2.13 10.58 -10.22
CA THR A 1 1.78 9.16 -10.40
C THR A 1 3.03 8.32 -10.55
N PHE A 2 3.10 7.23 -9.86
CA PHE A 2 4.18 6.25 -10.04
C PHE A 2 3.64 4.83 -9.92
N PHE A 3 4.46 3.86 -10.33
CA PHE A 3 4.11 2.45 -10.24
C PHE A 3 4.87 1.79 -9.09
N GLY A 4 4.19 0.88 -8.39
CA GLY A 4 4.79 0.03 -7.40
C GLY A 4 4.43 -1.42 -7.65
N LEU A 5 5.17 -2.33 -7.04
CA LEU A 5 4.83 -3.74 -7.02
C LEU A 5 4.40 -4.15 -5.64
N ALA A 6 3.24 -4.78 -5.55
CA ALA A 6 2.75 -5.32 -4.30
C ALA A 6 3.62 -6.50 -3.87
N ASN A 7 3.96 -6.56 -2.59
CA ASN A 7 4.75 -7.63 -2.03
C ASN A 7 4.01 -8.21 -0.82
N GLY A 8 3.75 -9.51 -0.87
CA GLY A 8 3.08 -10.21 0.21
C GLY A 8 1.58 -10.33 0.01
N ARG A 9 0.90 -10.78 1.07
CA ARG A 9 -0.50 -11.20 1.01
C ARG A 9 -1.45 -10.30 1.81
N SER A 10 -0.93 -9.21 2.39
CA SER A 10 -1.70 -8.42 3.36
C SER A 10 -2.92 -7.72 2.76
N MET A 11 -2.97 -7.57 1.44
CA MET A 11 -4.05 -6.83 0.76
C MET A 11 -4.91 -7.72 -0.15
N GLU A 12 -4.84 -9.04 0.01
CA GLU A 12 -5.63 -9.97 -0.82
C GLU A 12 -7.13 -9.73 -0.74
N GLY A 13 -7.63 -9.34 0.43
CA GLY A 13 -9.05 -9.02 0.60
C GLY A 13 -9.54 -7.81 -0.19
N ARG A 14 -8.64 -6.98 -0.67
CA ARG A 14 -8.94 -5.87 -1.60
C ARG A 14 -8.57 -6.21 -3.04
N GLY A 15 -8.29 -7.49 -3.32
CA GLY A 15 -7.95 -7.93 -4.66
C GLY A 15 -6.54 -7.58 -5.11
N ILE A 16 -5.67 -7.20 -4.21
CA ILE A 16 -4.26 -6.90 -4.50
C ILE A 16 -3.43 -8.09 -4.04
N PHE A 17 -2.77 -8.73 -4.99
CA PHE A 17 -1.99 -9.94 -4.75
C PHE A 17 -0.50 -9.68 -4.96
N ASP A 18 0.31 -10.55 -4.40
CA ASP A 18 1.76 -10.47 -4.57
C ASP A 18 2.14 -10.37 -6.05
N GLY A 19 2.98 -9.39 -6.38
CA GLY A 19 3.40 -9.15 -7.76
C GLY A 19 2.48 -8.26 -8.59
N ASP A 20 1.32 -7.87 -8.04
CA ASP A 20 0.44 -6.92 -8.75
C ASP A 20 1.10 -5.55 -8.88
N VAL A 21 0.82 -4.87 -9.98
CA VAL A 21 1.28 -3.51 -10.21
C VAL A 21 0.26 -2.54 -9.62
N LEU A 22 0.77 -1.62 -8.81
CA LEU A 22 -0.02 -0.56 -8.20
C LEU A 22 0.21 0.74 -8.97
N VAL A 23 -0.88 1.43 -9.30
CA VAL A 23 -0.82 2.79 -9.83
C VAL A 23 -1.09 3.73 -8.67
N VAL A 24 -0.07 4.49 -8.29
CA VAL A 24 -0.07 5.31 -7.07
C VAL A 24 -0.09 6.78 -7.48
N ASP A 25 -1.09 7.51 -6.99
CA ASP A 25 -1.26 8.92 -7.27
C ASP A 25 -0.88 9.75 -6.04
N ARG A 26 0.18 10.54 -6.15
CA ARG A 26 0.66 11.40 -5.07
C ARG A 26 -0.24 12.62 -4.83
N ALA A 27 -0.97 13.02 -5.84
CA ALA A 27 -1.83 14.21 -5.78
C ALA A 27 -3.24 13.91 -5.27
N GLU A 28 -3.61 12.63 -5.22
CA GLU A 28 -4.94 12.23 -4.77
C GLU A 28 -5.10 12.50 -3.27
N LYS A 29 -6.27 13.05 -2.92
CA LYS A 29 -6.60 13.29 -1.52
C LYS A 29 -6.76 11.96 -0.77
N VAL A 30 -6.11 11.87 0.38
CA VAL A 30 -6.25 10.71 1.25
C VAL A 30 -7.55 10.81 2.01
N THR A 31 -8.44 9.85 1.81
CA THR A 31 -9.69 9.75 2.55
C THR A 31 -9.65 8.54 3.47
N ASN A 32 -10.54 8.50 4.45
CA ASN A 32 -10.62 7.35 5.35
C ASN A 32 -10.89 6.07 4.56
N ASN A 33 -10.20 5.00 4.91
CA ASN A 33 -10.26 3.69 4.26
C ASN A 33 -9.68 3.65 2.85
N ALA A 34 -8.93 4.66 2.43
CA ALA A 34 -8.20 4.61 1.17
C ALA A 34 -7.08 3.59 1.24
N VAL A 35 -6.79 2.94 0.11
CA VAL A 35 -5.59 2.13 -0.04
C VAL A 35 -4.44 3.07 -0.34
N ILE A 36 -3.40 3.02 0.45
CA ILE A 36 -2.25 3.91 0.33
C ILE A 36 -0.95 3.13 0.23
N VAL A 37 0.05 3.78 -0.35
CA VAL A 37 1.45 3.41 -0.20
C VAL A 37 2.07 4.43 0.75
N ALA A 38 2.75 3.95 1.76
CA ALA A 38 3.39 4.80 2.75
C ALA A 38 4.76 4.27 3.12
N ASN A 39 5.61 5.18 3.57
CA ASN A 39 6.87 4.81 4.22
C ASN A 39 6.60 4.79 5.73
N PHE A 40 6.72 3.62 6.31
CA PHE A 40 6.47 3.41 7.73
C PHE A 40 7.74 2.85 8.37
N ASN A 41 8.40 3.69 9.17
CA ASN A 41 9.65 3.33 9.84
C ASN A 41 10.73 2.81 8.87
N GLY A 42 10.84 3.44 7.71
CA GLY A 42 11.84 3.10 6.71
C GLY A 42 11.44 2.01 5.72
N CYS A 43 10.25 1.43 5.87
CA CYS A 43 9.74 0.40 4.97
C CYS A 43 8.54 0.90 4.19
N PHE A 44 8.51 0.64 2.89
CA PHE A 44 7.31 0.90 2.10
C PHE A 44 6.26 -0.17 2.37
N VAL A 45 5.04 0.27 2.61
CA VAL A 45 3.90 -0.62 2.85
C VAL A 45 2.72 -0.19 2.01
N CYS A 46 1.89 -1.16 1.61
CA CYS A 46 0.60 -0.92 0.98
C CYS A 46 -0.47 -1.37 1.97
N LYS A 47 -1.26 -0.44 2.45
CA LYS A 47 -2.23 -0.69 3.53
C LYS A 47 -3.46 0.18 3.34
N ILE A 48 -4.50 -0.11 4.10
CA ILE A 48 -5.68 0.73 4.21
C ILE A 48 -5.45 1.68 5.37
N ILE A 49 -5.65 2.97 5.14
CA ILE A 49 -5.52 3.96 6.21
C ILE A 49 -6.86 4.16 6.94
N ASP A 50 -6.84 3.98 8.25
CA ASP A 50 -7.92 4.40 9.12
C ASP A 50 -7.51 5.75 9.73
N THR A 51 -8.03 6.83 9.15
CA THR A 51 -7.65 8.18 9.57
C THR A 51 -8.28 8.56 10.91
N LYS A 52 -9.35 7.91 11.29
CA LYS A 52 -10.06 8.21 12.55
C LYS A 52 -9.31 7.67 13.75
N ASN A 53 -8.72 6.50 13.62
CA ASN A 53 -8.08 5.79 14.73
C ASN A 53 -6.55 5.73 14.59
N ALA A 54 -5.99 6.36 13.56
CA ALA A 54 -4.55 6.34 13.25
C ALA A 54 -4.01 4.90 13.18
N LEU A 55 -4.65 4.09 12.34
CA LEU A 55 -4.28 2.69 12.13
C LEU A 55 -3.97 2.43 10.66
N LEU A 56 -3.02 1.54 10.42
CA LEU A 56 -2.82 0.92 9.13
C LEU A 56 -3.44 -0.47 9.17
N LEU A 57 -4.37 -0.72 8.25
CA LEU A 57 -5.14 -1.96 8.21
C LEU A 57 -4.70 -2.80 7.02
N SER A 58 -4.67 -4.10 7.23
CA SER A 58 -4.53 -5.07 6.15
C SER A 58 -5.90 -5.60 5.76
N ALA A 59 -6.02 -6.06 4.52
CA ALA A 59 -7.22 -6.73 4.02
C ALA A 59 -6.98 -8.25 4.03
N SER A 60 -6.54 -8.75 5.16
CA SER A 60 -6.25 -10.16 5.40
C SER A 60 -6.51 -10.46 6.86
N GLY A 61 -7.20 -11.56 7.13
CA GLY A 61 -7.47 -11.97 8.50
C GLY A 61 -6.24 -12.40 9.30
N GLU A 62 -5.09 -12.52 8.65
CA GLU A 62 -3.84 -12.95 9.28
C GLU A 62 -3.00 -11.78 9.83
N HIS A 63 -3.40 -10.54 9.56
CA HIS A 63 -2.62 -9.36 9.93
C HIS A 63 -3.41 -8.46 10.87
N ALA A 64 -2.84 -8.17 12.02
CA ALA A 64 -3.44 -7.26 12.98
C ALA A 64 -3.28 -5.80 12.52
N PRO A 65 -4.19 -4.89 12.90
CA PRO A 65 -4.01 -3.46 12.68
C PRO A 65 -2.71 -2.96 13.29
N MET A 66 -2.03 -2.04 12.60
CA MET A 66 -0.80 -1.42 13.07
C MET A 66 -1.06 0.02 13.48
N PRO A 67 -0.88 0.39 14.75
CA PRO A 67 -1.07 1.77 15.17
C PRO A 67 0.04 2.67 14.63
N ILE A 68 -0.33 3.90 14.30
CA ILE A 68 0.61 4.96 13.92
C ILE A 68 0.69 5.89 15.12
N THR A 69 1.88 6.02 15.71
CA THR A 69 2.10 6.82 16.91
C THR A 69 3.10 7.93 16.64
N ASP A 70 3.24 8.86 17.59
CA ASP A 70 4.22 9.95 17.48
C ASP A 70 5.67 9.44 17.48
N ALA A 71 5.89 8.21 17.97
CA ALA A 71 7.20 7.59 17.94
C ALA A 71 7.56 7.02 16.57
N ASP A 72 6.58 6.88 15.67
CA ASP A 72 6.79 6.32 14.35
C ASP A 72 7.19 7.39 13.33
N SER A 73 8.05 6.99 12.39
CA SER A 73 8.26 7.76 11.16
C SER A 73 7.24 7.27 10.14
N PHE A 74 6.35 8.17 9.72
CA PHE A 74 5.27 7.81 8.82
C PHE A 74 5.06 8.90 7.78
N GLN A 75 5.08 8.50 6.51
CA GLN A 75 4.81 9.41 5.40
C GLN A 75 4.01 8.69 4.33
N ILE A 76 2.85 9.25 3.98
CA ILE A 76 2.05 8.73 2.88
C ILE A 76 2.69 9.16 1.56
N GLU A 77 2.96 8.18 0.69
CA GLU A 77 3.55 8.43 -0.63
C GLU A 77 2.49 8.66 -1.70
N GLY A 78 1.31 8.11 -1.52
CA GLY A 78 0.20 8.32 -2.43
C GLY A 78 -0.96 7.35 -2.21
N VAL A 79 -2.02 7.57 -2.97
CA VAL A 79 -3.23 6.74 -2.96
C VAL A 79 -3.16 5.76 -4.12
N VAL A 80 -3.47 4.50 -3.85
CA VAL A 80 -3.56 3.47 -4.89
C VAL A 80 -4.93 3.57 -5.54
N ASN A 81 -4.96 4.05 -6.78
CA ASN A 81 -6.20 4.19 -7.55
C ASN A 81 -6.58 2.93 -8.30
N VAL A 82 -5.57 2.22 -8.80
CA VAL A 82 -5.74 1.06 -9.67
C VAL A 82 -4.65 0.05 -9.35
N SER A 83 -4.99 -1.22 -9.47
CA SER A 83 -3.98 -2.28 -9.51
C SER A 83 -4.29 -3.20 -10.69
N PHE A 84 -3.23 -3.82 -11.22
CA PHE A 84 -3.41 -4.82 -12.28
C PHE A 84 -2.35 -5.90 -12.16
N ARG A 85 -2.64 -7.06 -12.76
CA ARG A 85 -1.77 -8.22 -12.66
C ARG A 85 -1.11 -8.50 -13.99
N LEU A 86 0.20 -8.73 -13.96
CA LEU A 86 0.96 -9.12 -15.12
C LEU A 86 0.93 -10.64 -15.24
N HIS A 87 0.67 -11.13 -16.45
CA HIS A 87 0.78 -12.57 -16.74
C HIS A 87 2.20 -12.95 -17.16
N LYS A 88 3.01 -11.95 -17.48
CA LYS A 88 4.43 -12.11 -17.79
C LYS A 88 5.20 -11.00 -17.07
N LYS A 89 6.26 -11.37 -16.38
CA LYS A 89 7.07 -10.40 -15.63
C LYS A 89 7.75 -9.42 -16.59
N ILE A 90 7.73 -8.15 -16.22
CA ILE A 90 8.43 -7.08 -16.93
C ILE A 90 9.53 -6.59 -16.00
N PRO A 91 10.82 -6.87 -16.30
CA PRO A 91 11.91 -6.55 -15.36
C PRO A 91 12.00 -5.09 -14.97
N SER A 92 11.63 -4.17 -15.85
CA SER A 92 11.67 -2.73 -15.55
C SER A 92 10.73 -2.31 -14.44
N LEU A 93 9.68 -3.09 -14.14
CA LEU A 93 8.75 -2.83 -13.05
C LEU A 93 9.21 -3.43 -11.72
N LEU A 94 10.17 -4.35 -11.74
CA LEU A 94 10.61 -5.06 -10.53
C LEU A 94 11.40 -4.18 -9.57
N SER A 95 11.83 -3.00 -9.99
CA SER A 95 12.57 -2.07 -9.14
C SER A 95 11.68 -1.25 -8.22
N CYS A 96 10.36 -1.30 -8.38
CA CYS A 96 9.39 -0.47 -7.66
C CYS A 96 8.62 -1.27 -6.61
N LEU A 97 9.34 -1.97 -5.74
CA LEU A 97 8.72 -2.79 -4.69
C LEU A 97 8.08 -1.94 -3.59
N VAL A 98 6.87 -2.27 -3.21
CA VAL A 98 6.15 -1.64 -2.11
C VAL A 98 5.50 -2.67 -1.19
#